data_913289ff3e82e055937c80ae323f7fce
#
_entry.id   913289ff3e82e055937c80ae323f7fce
#
_cell.length_a   1.000
_cell.length_b   1.000
_cell.length_c   1.000
_cell.angle_alpha   90.00
_cell.angle_beta   90.00
_cell.angle_gamma   90.00
#
_symmetry.space_group_name_H-M   'P 1'
#
loop_
_entity.id
_entity.type
_entity.pdbx_description
1 polymer ?
#
loop_
_entity_poly.entity_id
_entity_poly.type
_entity_poly.pdbx_seq_one_letter_code
_entity_poly.pdbx_strand_id
1 'polypeptide(L)'
;MYRLLLQRLVSIVGILLVVTIGTFVLIKLSPIDPVAMKFNLVGATPDPVLVAQLREQLGLNDPWWQQYVRWLGQIVRGDFGESILYSMPVITLLSGALPNTLGLVSLALVMGIVVTVPLGMLSAKYQDSWVDHGVRLLTFLALAIPSFWVGLLLLYLFGVKLQIVSVTNTNGFSAYILPAVTLALWLCGLYIRRLRNAILEISRRPFVQGARALGLPE
;
A
#
# COMPACT_ATOMS: atom_id res chain seq x y z
N MET A 1 -19.29 2.34 24.12
CA MET A 1 -18.74 1.55 23.01
C MET A 1 -19.56 1.70 21.72
N TYR A 2 -20.86 1.46 21.73
CA TYR A 2 -21.72 1.53 20.56
C TYR A 2 -21.68 2.89 19.82
N ARG A 3 -21.73 4.02 20.55
CA ARG A 3 -21.58 5.37 19.96
C ARG A 3 -20.27 5.57 19.21
N LEU A 4 -19.16 5.07 19.75
CA LEU A 4 -17.84 5.19 19.09
C LEU A 4 -17.76 4.34 17.82
N LEU A 5 -18.34 3.14 17.82
CA LEU A 5 -18.42 2.29 16.64
C LEU A 5 -19.28 2.93 15.56
N LEU A 6 -20.45 3.46 15.93
CA LEU A 6 -21.34 4.15 15.00
C LEU A 6 -20.68 5.40 14.39
N GLN A 7 -20.01 6.22 15.20
CA GLN A 7 -19.28 7.38 14.71
C GLN A 7 -18.17 7.02 13.74
N ARG A 8 -17.42 5.94 14.03
CA ARG A 8 -16.38 5.44 13.12
C ARG A 8 -16.97 4.93 11.81
N LEU A 9 -18.09 4.17 11.88
CA LEU A 9 -18.77 3.67 10.69
C LEU A 9 -19.26 4.82 9.80
N VAL A 10 -19.92 5.82 10.38
CA VAL A 10 -20.37 7.02 9.65
C VAL A 10 -19.20 7.75 9.01
N SER A 11 -18.08 7.89 9.74
CA SER A 11 -16.87 8.53 9.20
C SER A 11 -16.28 7.73 8.03
N ILE A 12 -16.22 6.39 8.12
CA ILE A 12 -15.74 5.53 7.03
C ILE A 12 -16.63 5.69 5.79
N VAL A 13 -17.95 5.62 5.96
CA VAL A 13 -18.89 5.80 4.84
C VAL A 13 -18.74 7.19 4.22
N GLY A 14 -18.62 8.25 5.04
CA GLY A 14 -18.38 9.61 4.57
C GLY A 14 -17.09 9.73 3.75
N ILE A 15 -15.99 9.16 4.24
CA ILE A 15 -14.70 9.15 3.52
C ILE A 15 -14.83 8.37 2.20
N LEU A 16 -15.45 7.20 2.21
CA LEU A 16 -15.64 6.41 1.00
C LEU A 16 -16.47 7.16 -0.04
N LEU A 17 -17.56 7.85 0.38
CA LEU A 17 -18.35 8.66 -0.53
C LEU A 17 -17.53 9.81 -1.14
N VAL A 18 -16.78 10.55 -0.34
CA VAL A 18 -15.92 11.64 -0.86
C VAL A 18 -14.89 11.10 -1.85
N VAL A 19 -14.22 9.99 -1.53
CA VAL A 19 -13.22 9.38 -2.40
C VAL A 19 -13.85 8.88 -3.70
N THR A 20 -14.99 8.18 -3.64
CA THR A 20 -15.66 7.63 -4.83
C THR A 20 -16.22 8.74 -5.72
N ILE A 21 -16.82 9.79 -5.16
CA ILE A 21 -17.28 10.97 -5.93
C ILE A 21 -16.08 11.65 -6.58
N GLY A 22 -15.01 11.92 -5.83
CA GLY A 22 -13.80 12.54 -6.35
C GLY A 22 -13.19 11.74 -7.49
N THR A 23 -13.04 10.43 -7.33
CA THR A 23 -12.52 9.54 -8.39
C THR A 23 -13.43 9.55 -9.62
N PHE A 24 -14.75 9.46 -9.41
CA PHE A 24 -15.71 9.49 -10.52
C PHE A 24 -15.64 10.82 -11.31
N VAL A 25 -15.58 11.95 -10.61
CA VAL A 25 -15.45 13.28 -11.25
C VAL A 25 -14.12 13.38 -12.02
N LEU A 26 -13.01 12.93 -11.43
CA LEU A 26 -11.71 12.95 -12.12
C LEU A 26 -11.71 12.10 -13.40
N ILE A 27 -12.35 10.93 -13.37
CA ILE A 27 -12.52 10.09 -14.59
C ILE A 27 -13.36 10.83 -15.64
N LYS A 28 -14.43 11.53 -15.22
CA LYS A 28 -15.28 12.29 -16.16
C LYS A 28 -14.61 13.54 -16.73
N LEU A 29 -13.72 14.17 -15.98
CA LEU A 29 -12.92 15.29 -16.46
C LEU A 29 -11.75 14.85 -17.33
N SER A 30 -11.41 13.57 -17.33
CA SER A 30 -10.36 13.02 -18.20
C SER A 30 -10.80 13.15 -19.67
N PRO A 31 -9.89 13.60 -20.56
CA PRO A 31 -10.16 13.67 -22.00
C PRO A 31 -10.25 12.28 -22.66
N ILE A 32 -10.05 11.21 -21.88
CA ILE A 32 -10.07 9.82 -22.38
C ILE A 32 -11.49 9.32 -22.47
N ASP A 33 -11.95 9.11 -23.71
CA ASP A 33 -13.23 8.44 -23.97
C ASP A 33 -13.07 6.93 -23.82
N PRO A 34 -13.76 6.28 -22.87
CA PRO A 34 -13.66 4.84 -22.63
C PRO A 34 -14.04 4.00 -23.86
N VAL A 35 -14.97 4.49 -24.69
CA VAL A 35 -15.37 3.79 -25.92
C VAL A 35 -14.27 3.90 -26.98
N ALA A 36 -13.74 5.10 -27.21
CA ALA A 36 -12.63 5.30 -28.15
C ALA A 36 -11.37 4.51 -27.71
N MET A 37 -11.10 4.44 -26.41
CA MET A 37 -10.00 3.65 -25.89
C MET A 37 -10.13 2.15 -26.19
N LYS A 38 -11.32 1.59 -26.08
CA LYS A 38 -11.58 0.18 -26.40
C LYS A 38 -11.29 -0.15 -27.88
N PHE A 39 -11.64 0.74 -28.80
CA PHE A 39 -11.34 0.56 -30.23
C PHE A 39 -9.84 0.75 -30.53
N ASN A 40 -9.21 1.74 -29.94
CA ASN A 40 -7.78 1.99 -30.13
C ASN A 40 -6.92 0.80 -29.67
N LEU A 41 -7.31 0.09 -28.60
CA LEU A 41 -6.60 -1.09 -28.12
C LEU A 41 -6.67 -2.27 -29.10
N VAL A 42 -7.73 -2.36 -29.88
CA VAL A 42 -7.92 -3.44 -30.90
C VAL A 42 -7.36 -3.02 -32.27
N GLY A 43 -6.85 -1.77 -32.40
CA GLY A 43 -6.32 -1.25 -33.65
C GLY A 43 -7.40 -1.02 -34.73
N ALA A 44 -8.66 -0.94 -34.33
CA ALA A 44 -9.78 -0.72 -35.24
C ALA A 44 -10.14 0.76 -35.32
N THR A 45 -10.41 1.25 -36.53
CA THR A 45 -11.05 2.57 -36.71
C THR A 45 -12.53 2.43 -36.36
N PRO A 46 -13.00 3.13 -35.30
CA PRO A 46 -14.39 2.95 -34.85
C PRO A 46 -15.37 3.52 -35.87
N ASP A 47 -16.38 2.69 -36.24
CA ASP A 47 -17.56 3.19 -36.96
C ASP A 47 -18.32 4.16 -36.02
N PRO A 48 -18.60 5.41 -36.46
CA PRO A 48 -19.33 6.40 -35.66
C PRO A 48 -20.68 5.90 -35.15
N VAL A 49 -21.38 5.05 -35.93
CA VAL A 49 -22.66 4.46 -35.56
C VAL A 49 -22.49 3.48 -34.41
N LEU A 50 -21.50 2.62 -34.48
CA LEU A 50 -21.19 1.64 -33.43
C LEU A 50 -20.75 2.33 -32.12
N VAL A 51 -19.97 3.40 -32.22
CA VAL A 51 -19.58 4.22 -31.06
C VAL A 51 -20.79 4.83 -30.39
N ALA A 52 -21.73 5.40 -31.16
CA ALA A 52 -22.96 5.99 -30.62
C ALA A 52 -23.82 4.94 -29.89
N GLN A 53 -24.00 3.77 -30.49
CA GLN A 53 -24.74 2.67 -29.87
C GLN A 53 -24.09 2.17 -28.57
N LEU A 54 -22.80 2.00 -28.56
CA LEU A 54 -22.05 1.60 -27.37
C LEU A 54 -22.15 2.63 -26.23
N ARG A 55 -22.08 3.93 -26.57
CA ARG A 55 -22.28 5.00 -25.58
C ARG A 55 -23.67 4.96 -24.95
N GLU A 56 -24.70 4.70 -25.76
CA GLU A 56 -26.05 4.58 -25.28
C GLU A 56 -26.23 3.33 -24.39
N GLN A 57 -25.75 2.17 -24.83
CA GLN A 57 -25.79 0.92 -24.06
C GLN A 57 -25.06 1.04 -22.70
N LEU A 58 -23.93 1.73 -22.66
CA LEU A 58 -23.16 1.97 -21.44
C LEU A 58 -23.74 3.11 -20.58
N GLY A 59 -24.80 3.80 -21.09
CA GLY A 59 -25.43 4.93 -20.41
C GLY A 59 -24.48 6.12 -20.22
N LEU A 60 -23.51 6.30 -21.10
CA LEU A 60 -22.54 7.41 -21.04
C LEU A 60 -23.16 8.75 -21.42
N ASN A 61 -24.33 8.73 -22.07
CA ASN A 61 -25.11 9.92 -22.43
C ASN A 61 -26.01 10.40 -21.27
N ASP A 62 -26.17 9.61 -20.22
CA ASP A 62 -26.97 9.98 -19.06
C ASP A 62 -26.31 11.10 -18.24
N PRO A 63 -27.07 11.86 -17.44
CA PRO A 63 -26.51 12.82 -16.49
C PRO A 63 -25.49 12.17 -15.54
N TRP A 64 -24.43 12.89 -15.17
CA TRP A 64 -23.33 12.36 -14.33
C TRP A 64 -23.78 11.74 -13.01
N TRP A 65 -24.77 12.33 -12.35
CA TRP A 65 -25.30 11.80 -11.11
C TRP A 65 -26.00 10.44 -11.29
N GLN A 66 -26.71 10.20 -12.43
CA GLN A 66 -27.32 8.91 -12.72
C GLN A 66 -26.26 7.85 -12.98
N GLN A 67 -25.22 8.20 -13.73
CA GLN A 67 -24.09 7.31 -13.98
C GLN A 67 -23.40 6.92 -12.67
N TYR A 68 -23.17 7.90 -11.76
CA TYR A 68 -22.57 7.65 -10.45
C TYR A 68 -23.42 6.72 -9.59
N VAL A 69 -24.72 6.98 -9.47
CA VAL A 69 -25.63 6.16 -8.66
C VAL A 69 -25.71 4.73 -9.21
N ARG A 70 -25.79 4.56 -10.54
CA ARG A 70 -25.76 3.25 -11.18
C ARG A 70 -24.46 2.51 -10.87
N TRP A 71 -23.33 3.14 -11.06
CA TRP A 71 -22.01 2.58 -10.77
C TRP A 71 -21.86 2.21 -9.28
N LEU A 72 -22.27 3.08 -8.37
CA LEU A 72 -22.23 2.81 -6.94
C LEU A 72 -23.13 1.62 -6.57
N GLY A 73 -24.32 1.54 -7.19
CA GLY A 73 -25.24 0.42 -7.01
C GLY A 73 -24.68 -0.92 -7.49
N GLN A 74 -23.90 -0.94 -8.55
CA GLN A 74 -23.18 -2.13 -9.03
C GLN A 74 -22.10 -2.55 -8.03
N ILE A 75 -21.27 -1.61 -7.56
CA ILE A 75 -20.23 -1.89 -6.56
C ILE A 75 -20.81 -2.48 -5.27
N VAL A 76 -21.91 -1.93 -4.76
CA VAL A 76 -22.56 -2.45 -3.54
C VAL A 76 -23.07 -3.89 -3.73
N ARG A 77 -23.39 -4.28 -4.96
CA ARG A 77 -23.80 -5.66 -5.30
C ARG A 77 -22.59 -6.58 -5.59
N GLY A 78 -21.35 -6.05 -5.50
CA GLY A 78 -20.13 -6.80 -5.82
C GLY A 78 -19.79 -6.86 -7.30
N ASP A 79 -20.51 -6.11 -8.14
CA ASP A 79 -20.20 -5.97 -9.56
C ASP A 79 -19.26 -4.77 -9.76
N PHE A 80 -17.99 -5.07 -9.98
CA PHE A 80 -16.93 -4.05 -10.24
C PHE A 80 -16.80 -3.71 -11.72
N GLY A 81 -17.66 -4.25 -12.58
CA GLY A 81 -17.63 -4.06 -14.02
C GLY A 81 -16.48 -4.78 -14.72
N GLU A 82 -16.28 -4.42 -15.98
CA GLU A 82 -15.23 -4.97 -16.83
C GLU A 82 -14.07 -3.98 -17.00
N SER A 83 -12.85 -4.51 -17.05
CA SER A 83 -11.65 -3.74 -17.39
C SER A 83 -11.65 -3.41 -18.88
N ILE A 84 -11.54 -2.14 -19.22
CA ILE A 84 -11.42 -1.68 -20.61
C ILE A 84 -10.15 -2.23 -21.25
N LEU A 85 -9.05 -2.28 -20.49
CA LEU A 85 -7.73 -2.70 -20.98
C LEU A 85 -7.63 -4.23 -21.23
N TYR A 86 -8.19 -5.03 -20.31
CA TYR A 86 -8.05 -6.49 -20.34
C TYR A 86 -9.29 -7.21 -20.86
N SER A 87 -10.42 -6.50 -21.09
CA SER A 87 -11.70 -7.08 -21.53
C SER A 87 -12.14 -8.27 -20.68
N MET A 88 -11.93 -8.17 -19.37
CA MET A 88 -12.34 -9.20 -18.38
C MET A 88 -12.89 -8.54 -17.11
N PRO A 89 -13.68 -9.26 -16.30
CA PRO A 89 -14.23 -8.72 -15.06
C PRO A 89 -13.12 -8.21 -14.12
N VAL A 90 -13.30 -7.01 -13.56
CA VAL A 90 -12.35 -6.38 -12.62
C VAL A 90 -12.11 -7.26 -11.40
N ILE A 91 -13.16 -7.96 -10.92
CA ILE A 91 -13.06 -8.87 -9.78
C ILE A 91 -12.06 -10.02 -10.02
N THR A 92 -11.97 -10.52 -11.26
CA THR A 92 -11.00 -11.57 -11.63
C THR A 92 -9.57 -11.05 -11.57
N LEU A 93 -9.33 -9.81 -12.04
CA LEU A 93 -8.02 -9.16 -11.94
C LEU A 93 -7.64 -8.94 -10.48
N LEU A 94 -8.57 -8.44 -9.66
CA LEU A 94 -8.34 -8.21 -8.24
C LEU A 94 -8.06 -9.50 -7.47
N SER A 95 -8.86 -10.55 -7.71
CA SER A 95 -8.66 -11.84 -7.04
C SER A 95 -7.35 -12.51 -7.40
N GLY A 96 -6.84 -12.29 -8.61
CA GLY A 96 -5.52 -12.75 -9.04
C GLY A 96 -4.35 -11.95 -8.45
N ALA A 97 -4.51 -10.63 -8.31
CA ALA A 97 -3.45 -9.75 -7.81
C ALA A 97 -3.38 -9.69 -6.26
N LEU A 98 -4.53 -9.79 -5.60
CA LEU A 98 -4.64 -9.62 -4.14
C LEU A 98 -3.78 -10.60 -3.33
N PRO A 99 -3.74 -11.91 -3.61
CA PRO A 99 -2.89 -12.85 -2.87
C PRO A 99 -1.41 -12.48 -2.94
N ASN A 100 -0.92 -12.06 -4.11
CA ASN A 100 0.46 -11.65 -4.33
C ASN A 100 0.79 -10.38 -3.51
N THR A 101 -0.11 -9.40 -3.52
CA THR A 101 0.05 -8.17 -2.74
C THR A 101 0.04 -8.46 -1.24
N LEU A 102 -0.90 -9.29 -0.78
CA LEU A 102 -0.98 -9.67 0.65
C LEU A 102 0.24 -10.47 1.08
N GLY A 103 0.72 -11.39 0.25
CA GLY A 103 1.95 -12.15 0.51
C GLY A 103 3.16 -11.24 0.65
N LEU A 104 3.35 -10.31 -0.29
CA LEU A 104 4.44 -9.34 -0.25
C LEU A 104 4.38 -8.44 0.99
N VAL A 105 3.22 -7.85 1.26
CA VAL A 105 3.04 -6.93 2.39
C VAL A 105 3.21 -7.66 3.73
N SER A 106 2.67 -8.87 3.86
CA SER A 106 2.81 -9.67 5.07
C SER A 106 4.28 -10.02 5.34
N LEU A 107 5.02 -10.44 4.31
CA LEU A 107 6.45 -10.73 4.43
C LEU A 107 7.25 -9.48 4.83
N ALA A 108 6.98 -8.34 4.18
CA ALA A 108 7.64 -7.07 4.49
C ALA A 108 7.35 -6.61 5.93
N LEU A 109 6.10 -6.77 6.42
CA LEU A 109 5.71 -6.46 7.80
C LEU A 109 6.44 -7.35 8.80
N VAL A 110 6.47 -8.67 8.58
CA VAL A 110 7.18 -9.61 9.47
C VAL A 110 8.66 -9.26 9.53
N MET A 111 9.31 -9.05 8.39
CA MET A 111 10.72 -8.64 8.34
C MET A 111 10.94 -7.30 9.04
N GLY A 112 10.06 -6.33 8.81
CA GLY A 112 10.07 -5.02 9.45
C GLY A 112 9.96 -5.12 10.97
N ILE A 113 9.04 -5.94 11.50
CA ILE A 113 8.85 -6.14 12.95
C ILE A 113 10.09 -6.83 13.56
N VAL A 114 10.57 -7.91 12.94
CA VAL A 114 11.74 -8.68 13.41
C VAL A 114 12.99 -7.80 13.53
N VAL A 115 13.15 -6.79 12.67
CA VAL A 115 14.28 -5.85 12.72
C VAL A 115 13.98 -4.66 13.63
N THR A 116 12.78 -4.09 13.53
CA THR A 116 12.39 -2.86 14.25
C THR A 116 12.38 -3.07 15.76
N VAL A 117 11.81 -4.19 16.24
CA VAL A 117 11.65 -4.40 17.68
C VAL A 117 13.00 -4.51 18.37
N PRO A 118 13.92 -5.39 17.97
CA PRO A 118 15.23 -5.49 18.62
C PRO A 118 16.04 -4.19 18.53
N LEU A 119 16.12 -3.58 17.34
CA LEU A 119 16.91 -2.37 17.15
C LEU A 119 16.34 -1.16 17.90
N GLY A 120 15.01 -1.03 17.96
CA GLY A 120 14.36 0.02 18.73
C GLY A 120 14.57 -0.14 20.24
N MET A 121 14.48 -1.37 20.74
CA MET A 121 14.78 -1.68 22.15
C MET A 121 16.26 -1.47 22.49
N LEU A 122 17.17 -1.94 21.66
CA LEU A 122 18.61 -1.74 21.85
C LEU A 122 18.98 -0.25 21.84
N SER A 123 18.43 0.51 20.90
CA SER A 123 18.67 1.94 20.80
C SER A 123 18.11 2.71 22.02
N ALA A 124 16.97 2.29 22.58
CA ALA A 124 16.42 2.87 23.80
C ALA A 124 17.23 2.47 25.05
N LYS A 125 17.63 1.18 25.15
CA LYS A 125 18.41 0.67 26.28
C LYS A 125 19.78 1.32 26.40
N TYR A 126 20.47 1.48 25.27
CA TYR A 126 21.79 2.10 25.20
C TYR A 126 21.71 3.56 24.72
N GLN A 127 20.75 4.31 25.29
CA GLN A 127 20.54 5.72 24.92
C GLN A 127 21.85 6.51 24.94
N ASP A 128 22.05 7.34 23.91
CA ASP A 128 23.20 8.24 23.70
C ASP A 128 24.56 7.54 23.61
N SER A 129 24.59 6.20 23.51
CA SER A 129 25.80 5.41 23.23
C SER A 129 26.10 5.37 21.72
N TRP A 130 27.26 4.81 21.36
CA TRP A 130 27.63 4.57 19.96
C TRP A 130 26.65 3.60 19.26
N VAL A 131 26.02 2.67 19.99
CA VAL A 131 24.97 1.77 19.45
C VAL A 131 23.75 2.59 19.02
N ASP A 132 23.28 3.49 19.89
CA ASP A 132 22.15 4.36 19.58
C ASP A 132 22.46 5.28 18.39
N HIS A 133 23.65 5.85 18.33
CA HIS A 133 24.08 6.68 17.21
C HIS A 133 24.15 5.88 15.90
N GLY A 134 24.64 4.66 15.93
CA GLY A 134 24.68 3.76 14.77
C GLY A 134 23.28 3.41 14.27
N VAL A 135 22.36 3.04 15.17
CA VAL A 135 20.96 2.74 14.81
C VAL A 135 20.28 3.98 14.22
N ARG A 136 20.49 5.17 14.82
CA ARG A 136 19.93 6.43 14.28
C ARG A 136 20.48 6.76 12.89
N LEU A 137 21.77 6.54 12.66
CA LEU A 137 22.38 6.73 11.34
C LEU A 137 21.78 5.78 10.31
N LEU A 138 21.63 4.48 10.65
CA LEU A 138 20.99 3.50 9.76
C LEU A 138 19.54 3.87 9.42
N THR A 139 18.76 4.30 10.43
CA THR A 139 17.38 4.73 10.19
C THR A 139 17.29 6.00 9.33
N PHE A 140 18.24 6.92 9.50
CA PHE A 140 18.33 8.11 8.66
C PHE A 140 18.65 7.73 7.20
N LEU A 141 19.64 6.87 6.97
CA LEU A 141 19.99 6.40 5.63
C LEU A 141 18.83 5.65 4.96
N ALA A 142 18.13 4.80 5.72
CA ALA A 142 16.98 4.06 5.21
C ALA A 142 15.82 4.96 4.74
N LEU A 143 15.68 6.17 5.31
CA LEU A 143 14.67 7.16 4.90
C LEU A 143 15.18 8.16 3.87
N ALA A 144 16.49 8.45 3.87
CA ALA A 144 17.08 9.41 2.94
C ALA A 144 17.23 8.85 1.53
N ILE A 145 17.42 7.52 1.41
CA ILE A 145 17.61 6.87 0.12
C ILE A 145 16.24 6.51 -0.47
N PRO A 146 15.93 6.88 -1.73
CA PRO A 146 14.69 6.50 -2.37
C PRO A 146 14.53 4.98 -2.43
N SER A 147 13.35 4.45 -2.07
CA SER A 147 13.10 3.01 -1.99
C SER A 147 13.33 2.28 -3.32
N PHE A 148 12.96 2.89 -4.45
CA PHE A 148 13.21 2.31 -5.77
C PHE A 148 14.70 2.11 -6.05
N TRP A 149 15.54 3.05 -5.62
CA TRP A 149 17.00 2.97 -5.78
C TRP A 149 17.59 1.84 -4.94
N VAL A 150 17.14 1.68 -3.69
CA VAL A 150 17.48 0.53 -2.85
C VAL A 150 17.08 -0.78 -3.53
N GLY A 151 15.86 -0.86 -4.08
CA GLY A 151 15.38 -2.02 -4.80
C GLY A 151 16.26 -2.37 -6.00
N LEU A 152 16.66 -1.38 -6.79
CA LEU A 152 17.56 -1.57 -7.93
C LEU A 152 18.96 -2.03 -7.50
N LEU A 153 19.51 -1.47 -6.42
CA LEU A 153 20.80 -1.92 -5.88
C LEU A 153 20.76 -3.36 -5.38
N LEU A 154 19.70 -3.72 -4.65
CA LEU A 154 19.51 -5.11 -4.19
C LEU A 154 19.37 -6.06 -5.36
N LEU A 155 18.59 -5.69 -6.38
CA LEU A 155 18.43 -6.47 -7.60
C LEU A 155 19.77 -6.64 -8.33
N TYR A 156 20.53 -5.57 -8.49
CA TYR A 156 21.86 -5.63 -9.11
C TYR A 156 22.82 -6.51 -8.32
N LEU A 157 22.90 -6.31 -7.00
CA LEU A 157 23.84 -7.04 -6.15
C LEU A 157 23.48 -8.53 -6.06
N PHE A 158 22.23 -8.85 -5.69
CA PHE A 158 21.80 -10.23 -5.42
C PHE A 158 21.33 -10.96 -6.67
N GLY A 159 20.76 -10.26 -7.65
CA GLY A 159 20.27 -10.86 -8.88
C GLY A 159 21.32 -10.95 -9.98
N VAL A 160 22.06 -9.87 -10.23
CA VAL A 160 23.00 -9.83 -11.36
C VAL A 160 24.41 -10.24 -10.94
N LYS A 161 24.97 -9.65 -9.87
CA LYS A 161 26.37 -9.85 -9.48
C LYS A 161 26.59 -11.16 -8.71
N LEU A 162 25.77 -11.45 -7.71
CA LEU A 162 25.89 -12.65 -6.87
C LEU A 162 25.04 -13.82 -7.40
N GLN A 163 24.09 -13.57 -8.26
CA GLN A 163 23.18 -14.59 -8.86
C GLN A 163 22.49 -15.50 -7.83
N ILE A 164 22.23 -14.99 -6.62
CA ILE A 164 21.56 -15.72 -5.54
C ILE A 164 20.05 -15.74 -5.75
N VAL A 165 19.49 -14.65 -6.34
CA VAL A 165 18.07 -14.52 -6.64
C VAL A 165 17.87 -14.37 -8.13
N SER A 166 16.98 -15.18 -8.70
CA SER A 166 16.68 -15.08 -10.14
C SER A 166 15.93 -13.77 -10.43
N VAL A 167 16.45 -13.02 -11.39
CA VAL A 167 15.83 -11.76 -11.88
C VAL A 167 14.63 -12.04 -12.78
N THR A 168 14.63 -13.20 -13.46
CA THR A 168 13.63 -13.56 -14.47
C THR A 168 12.51 -14.45 -13.92
N ASN A 169 12.75 -15.15 -12.82
CA ASN A 169 11.74 -16.00 -12.21
C ASN A 169 10.86 -15.17 -11.26
N THR A 170 9.68 -14.83 -11.73
CA THR A 170 8.66 -14.09 -10.98
C THR A 170 7.73 -15.01 -10.16
N ASN A 171 7.95 -16.31 -10.18
CA ASN A 171 7.12 -17.30 -9.52
C ASN A 171 7.76 -17.81 -8.22
N GLY A 172 6.92 -18.03 -7.20
CA GLY A 172 7.33 -18.60 -5.93
C GLY A 172 7.80 -17.60 -4.88
N PHE A 173 8.14 -18.13 -3.71
CA PHE A 173 8.48 -17.34 -2.53
C PHE A 173 9.72 -16.44 -2.72
N SER A 174 10.70 -16.91 -3.48
CA SER A 174 11.93 -16.16 -3.75
C SER A 174 11.70 -14.83 -4.47
N ALA A 175 10.64 -14.73 -5.28
CA ALA A 175 10.27 -13.50 -5.99
C ALA A 175 9.87 -12.36 -5.03
N TYR A 176 9.37 -12.68 -3.84
CA TYR A 176 8.97 -11.68 -2.84
C TYR A 176 10.12 -11.16 -1.99
N ILE A 177 11.26 -11.85 -1.89
CA ILE A 177 12.32 -11.55 -0.93
C ILE A 177 12.88 -10.14 -1.14
N LEU A 178 13.39 -9.82 -2.33
CA LEU A 178 14.00 -8.51 -2.59
C LEU A 178 13.00 -7.34 -2.49
N PRO A 179 11.79 -7.43 -3.06
CA PRO A 179 10.77 -6.40 -2.84
C PRO A 179 10.35 -6.26 -1.37
N ALA A 180 10.22 -7.37 -0.63
CA ALA A 180 9.88 -7.33 0.78
C ALA A 180 10.98 -6.69 1.63
N VAL A 181 12.25 -7.00 1.37
CA VAL A 181 13.41 -6.35 2.03
C VAL A 181 13.39 -4.84 1.75
N THR A 182 13.14 -4.44 0.51
CA THR A 182 13.07 -3.03 0.12
C THR A 182 12.00 -2.28 0.92
N LEU A 183 10.79 -2.86 1.02
CA LEU A 183 9.69 -2.29 1.80
C LEU A 183 9.99 -2.32 3.31
N ALA A 184 10.55 -3.42 3.81
CA ALA A 184 10.90 -3.57 5.22
C ALA A 184 11.94 -2.55 5.67
N LEU A 185 12.94 -2.24 4.85
CA LEU A 185 13.96 -1.23 5.16
C LEU A 185 13.34 0.15 5.39
N TRP A 186 12.41 0.55 4.54
CA TRP A 186 11.69 1.81 4.71
C TRP A 186 10.84 1.81 5.99
N LEU A 187 10.12 0.73 6.27
CA LEU A 187 9.35 0.55 7.51
C LEU A 187 10.26 0.63 8.75
N CYS A 188 11.42 -0.05 8.72
CA CYS A 188 12.41 0.00 9.80
C CYS A 188 12.88 1.44 10.06
N GLY A 189 13.23 2.19 9.01
CA GLY A 189 13.63 3.60 9.12
C GLY A 189 12.60 4.46 9.85
N LEU A 190 11.31 4.19 9.61
CA LEU A 190 10.20 4.93 10.21
C LEU A 190 9.91 4.50 11.66
N TYR A 191 9.85 3.19 11.91
CA TYR A 191 9.30 2.64 13.16
C TYR A 191 10.35 2.42 14.25
N ILE A 192 11.63 2.16 13.95
CA ILE A 192 12.69 2.03 14.95
C ILE A 192 12.76 3.31 15.80
N ARG A 193 12.79 4.46 15.17
CA ARG A 193 12.85 5.76 15.86
C ARG A 193 11.60 6.03 16.71
N ARG A 194 10.41 5.66 16.20
CA ARG A 194 9.16 5.80 16.95
C ARG A 194 9.14 4.90 18.17
N LEU A 195 9.53 3.64 18.03
CA LEU A 195 9.57 2.67 19.11
C LEU A 195 10.58 3.11 20.19
N ARG A 196 11.80 3.50 19.79
CA ARG A 196 12.81 4.07 20.71
C ARG A 196 12.22 5.22 21.53
N ASN A 197 11.62 6.20 20.88
CA ASN A 197 11.08 7.37 21.57
C ASN A 197 9.94 7.00 22.51
N ALA A 198 9.05 6.10 22.12
CA ALA A 198 7.96 5.60 22.96
C ALA A 198 8.50 4.87 24.22
N ILE A 199 9.53 4.03 24.07
CA ILE A 199 10.18 3.35 25.20
C ILE A 199 10.79 4.36 26.15
N LEU A 200 11.55 5.35 25.65
CA LEU A 200 12.18 6.39 26.48
C LEU A 200 11.12 7.27 27.19
N GLU A 201 10.04 7.61 26.53
CA GLU A 201 8.94 8.37 27.16
C GLU A 201 8.30 7.57 28.31
N ILE A 202 7.97 6.29 28.07
CA ILE A 202 7.36 5.41 29.08
C ILE A 202 8.33 5.21 30.25
N SER A 203 9.63 5.01 29.98
CA SER A 203 10.65 4.77 31.00
C SER A 203 10.80 5.96 31.99
N ARG A 204 10.38 7.15 31.59
CA ARG A 204 10.43 8.36 32.43
C ARG A 204 9.15 8.59 33.25
N ARG A 205 8.11 7.77 33.07
CA ARG A 205 6.84 7.92 33.80
C ARG A 205 6.97 7.53 35.26
N PRO A 206 6.25 8.23 36.18
CA PRO A 206 6.37 8.00 37.63
C PRO A 206 6.14 6.57 38.06
N PHE A 207 5.24 5.83 37.40
CA PHE A 207 4.96 4.44 37.75
C PHE A 207 6.16 3.52 37.44
N VAL A 208 6.91 3.78 36.37
CA VAL A 208 8.12 3.00 36.04
C VAL A 208 9.25 3.33 37.04
N GLN A 209 9.40 4.60 37.39
CA GLN A 209 10.37 5.01 38.40
C GLN A 209 10.04 4.42 39.77
N GLY A 210 8.76 4.37 40.14
CA GLY A 210 8.29 3.69 41.37
C GLY A 210 8.61 2.18 41.36
N ALA A 211 8.36 1.50 40.23
CA ALA A 211 8.70 0.09 40.08
C ALA A 211 10.21 -0.18 40.22
N ARG A 212 11.06 0.68 39.64
CA ARG A 212 12.52 0.60 39.80
C ARG A 212 12.96 0.84 41.24
N ALA A 213 12.35 1.80 41.95
CA ALA A 213 12.65 2.06 43.35
C ALA A 213 12.29 0.89 44.25
N LEU A 214 11.34 0.03 43.86
CA LEU A 214 10.96 -1.22 44.52
C LEU A 214 11.85 -2.41 44.12
N GLY A 215 12.87 -2.21 43.26
CA GLY A 215 13.81 -3.26 42.84
C GLY A 215 13.26 -4.23 41.78
N LEU A 216 12.17 -3.90 41.11
CA LEU A 216 11.64 -4.74 40.04
C LEU A 216 12.59 -4.72 38.82
N PRO A 217 12.84 -5.88 38.18
CA PRO A 217 13.72 -5.96 37.01
C PRO A 217 13.12 -5.20 35.82
N GLU A 218 13.98 -4.71 34.95
CA GLU A 218 13.61 -4.00 33.72
C GLU A 218 13.07 -4.94 32.63
#